data_e7e8dac351e95700e6839d562f850fd6
#
_entry.id   e7e8dac351e95700e6839d562f850fd6
#
_cell.length_a   1.000
_cell.length_b   1.000
_cell.length_c   1.000
_cell.angle_alpha   90.00
_cell.angle_beta   90.00
_cell.angle_gamma   90.00
#
_symmetry.space_group_name_H-M   'P 1'
#
loop_
_entity.id
_entity.type
_entity.pdbx_description
1 polymer ?
#
loop_
_entity_poly.entity_id
_entity_poly.type
_entity_poly.pdbx_seq_one_letter_code
_entity_poly.pdbx_strand_id
1 'polypeptide(L)'
;MKIIIHGGFFSESNQSHEVKVAKQNSLKAVAKKSYEYLQNNSAFDTVAYAVSLLEDDELYNAGTGSQIQSDGIIRMSAAIMNGETQKMSGVINIQDVKNPIFVAKELMKEDDRVLGGSGAKQYATDNGFKDFSTEIPQRRKEYEEKLKTGGKGTVGAVAI
;
A
#
# COMPACT_ATOMS: atom_id res chain seq x y z
N MET A 1 -2.06 18.76 -16.59
CA MET A 1 -1.62 17.70 -15.67
C MET A 1 -2.73 16.67 -15.55
N LYS A 2 -2.38 15.40 -15.40
CA LYS A 2 -3.33 14.28 -15.27
C LYS A 2 -2.83 13.33 -14.21
N ILE A 3 -3.73 12.68 -13.46
CA ILE A 3 -3.43 11.62 -12.52
C ILE A 3 -4.45 10.49 -12.71
N ILE A 4 -4.00 9.25 -12.60
CA ILE A 4 -4.85 8.05 -12.60
C ILE A 4 -4.52 7.29 -11.32
N ILE A 5 -5.55 6.85 -10.60
CA ILE A 5 -5.42 6.10 -9.36
C ILE A 5 -6.20 4.80 -9.49
N HIS A 6 -5.61 3.71 -9.02
CA HIS A 6 -6.22 2.40 -8.99
C HIS A 6 -6.29 1.88 -7.56
N GLY A 7 -7.49 1.58 -7.08
CA GLY A 7 -7.75 1.14 -5.69
C GLY A 7 -7.72 -0.39 -5.49
N GLY A 8 -7.11 -1.13 -6.40
CA GLY A 8 -7.06 -2.60 -6.35
C GLY A 8 -8.25 -3.27 -7.05
N PHE A 9 -8.10 -4.56 -7.33
CA PHE A 9 -9.17 -5.38 -7.90
C PHE A 9 -10.04 -5.96 -6.77
N PHE A 10 -11.34 -5.89 -6.95
CA PHE A 10 -12.31 -6.47 -6.01
C PHE A 10 -13.12 -7.57 -6.70
N SER A 11 -13.23 -8.70 -6.03
CA SER A 11 -14.35 -9.61 -6.33
C SER A 11 -15.64 -8.90 -5.91
N GLU A 12 -16.39 -8.37 -6.86
CA GLU A 12 -17.61 -7.62 -6.60
C GLU A 12 -18.71 -8.45 -5.92
N SER A 13 -18.64 -9.79 -6.04
CA SER A 13 -19.73 -10.68 -5.66
C SER A 13 -20.02 -10.72 -4.15
N ASN A 14 -19.06 -10.44 -3.29
CA ASN A 14 -19.17 -10.72 -1.85
C ASN A 14 -19.16 -9.50 -0.93
N GLN A 15 -19.12 -8.27 -1.46
CA GLN A 15 -19.14 -7.06 -0.63
C GLN A 15 -20.50 -6.38 -0.64
N SER A 16 -20.92 -5.86 0.52
CA SER A 16 -22.17 -5.10 0.61
C SER A 16 -22.13 -3.84 -0.27
N HIS A 17 -23.29 -3.34 -0.64
CA HIS A 17 -23.41 -2.10 -1.41
C HIS A 17 -22.75 -0.92 -0.72
N GLU A 18 -22.90 -0.83 0.60
CA GLU A 18 -22.32 0.24 1.44
C GLU A 18 -20.79 0.26 1.34
N VAL A 19 -20.14 -0.92 1.41
CA VAL A 19 -18.68 -1.02 1.28
C VAL A 19 -18.22 -0.60 -0.11
N LYS A 20 -18.95 -0.96 -1.16
CA LYS A 20 -18.63 -0.53 -2.55
C LYS A 20 -18.72 0.98 -2.69
N VAL A 21 -19.78 1.58 -2.17
CA VAL A 21 -19.97 3.04 -2.18
C VAL A 21 -18.89 3.75 -1.36
N ALA A 22 -18.55 3.24 -0.17
CA ALA A 22 -17.48 3.79 0.66
C ALA A 22 -16.13 3.80 -0.09
N LYS A 23 -15.76 2.69 -0.73
CA LYS A 23 -14.53 2.60 -1.54
C LYS A 23 -14.52 3.56 -2.72
N GLN A 24 -15.64 3.69 -3.43
CA GLN A 24 -15.74 4.64 -4.54
C GLN A 24 -15.58 6.10 -4.07
N ASN A 25 -16.18 6.45 -2.93
CA ASN A 25 -16.08 7.78 -2.36
C ASN A 25 -14.66 8.06 -1.86
N SER A 26 -14.03 7.09 -1.20
CA SER A 26 -12.63 7.18 -0.79
C SER A 26 -11.72 7.40 -2.01
N LEU A 27 -11.86 6.57 -3.06
CA LEU A 27 -11.03 6.69 -4.26
C LEU A 27 -11.18 8.06 -4.95
N LYS A 28 -12.41 8.59 -5.01
CA LYS A 28 -12.66 9.96 -5.51
C LYS A 28 -11.98 11.02 -4.65
N ALA A 29 -12.02 10.87 -3.31
CA ALA A 29 -11.38 11.80 -2.38
C ALA A 29 -9.84 11.76 -2.54
N VAL A 30 -9.26 10.56 -2.65
CA VAL A 30 -7.82 10.37 -2.91
C VAL A 30 -7.44 11.02 -4.24
N ALA A 31 -8.19 10.78 -5.31
CA ALA A 31 -7.94 11.37 -6.62
C ALA A 31 -7.96 12.91 -6.58
N LYS A 32 -8.95 13.48 -5.88
CA LYS A 32 -9.06 14.94 -5.71
C LYS A 32 -7.86 15.51 -4.95
N LYS A 33 -7.54 14.97 -3.77
CA LYS A 33 -6.39 15.41 -2.96
C LYS A 33 -5.07 15.29 -3.71
N SER A 34 -4.89 14.20 -4.44
CA SER A 34 -3.66 13.97 -5.22
C SER A 34 -3.56 14.92 -6.41
N TYR A 35 -4.69 15.25 -7.06
CA TYR A 35 -4.70 16.23 -8.12
C TYR A 35 -4.38 17.65 -7.60
N GLU A 36 -4.93 18.03 -6.45
CA GLU A 36 -4.61 19.29 -5.78
C GLU A 36 -3.12 19.37 -5.40
N TYR A 37 -2.57 18.26 -4.86
CA TYR A 37 -1.15 18.16 -4.54
C TYR A 37 -0.25 18.31 -5.78
N LEU A 38 -0.66 17.72 -6.92
CA LEU A 38 0.06 17.79 -8.19
C LEU A 38 0.23 19.20 -8.73
N GLN A 39 -0.62 20.16 -8.32
CA GLN A 39 -0.52 21.54 -8.79
C GLN A 39 0.81 22.22 -8.38
N ASN A 40 1.38 21.80 -7.24
CA ASN A 40 2.56 22.43 -6.64
C ASN A 40 3.71 21.45 -6.38
N ASN A 41 3.59 20.20 -6.83
CA ASN A 41 4.57 19.16 -6.55
C ASN A 41 4.88 18.35 -7.83
N SER A 42 6.01 17.65 -7.81
CA SER A 42 6.40 16.78 -8.93
C SER A 42 5.42 15.60 -9.09
N ALA A 43 5.35 15.04 -10.30
CA ALA A 43 4.60 13.81 -10.54
C ALA A 43 5.10 12.66 -9.66
N PHE A 44 6.42 12.54 -9.46
CA PHE A 44 7.05 11.53 -8.61
C PHE A 44 6.59 11.64 -7.14
N ASP A 45 6.60 12.86 -6.58
CA ASP A 45 6.12 13.10 -5.21
C ASP A 45 4.62 12.84 -5.10
N THR A 46 3.87 13.22 -6.13
CA THR A 46 2.42 13.07 -6.15
C THR A 46 1.97 11.62 -6.18
N VAL A 47 2.62 10.74 -6.94
CA VAL A 47 2.25 9.32 -6.94
C VAL A 47 2.56 8.66 -5.60
N ALA A 48 3.67 9.01 -4.95
CA ALA A 48 3.97 8.53 -3.60
C ALA A 48 2.92 9.02 -2.59
N TYR A 49 2.53 10.28 -2.65
CA TYR A 49 1.46 10.85 -1.83
C TYR A 49 0.11 10.16 -2.09
N ALA A 50 -0.26 9.94 -3.36
CA ALA A 50 -1.51 9.26 -3.69
C ALA A 50 -1.57 7.83 -3.13
N VAL A 51 -0.47 7.08 -3.24
CA VAL A 51 -0.38 5.72 -2.69
C VAL A 51 -0.43 5.76 -1.17
N SER A 52 0.25 6.69 -0.50
CA SER A 52 0.20 6.80 0.96
C SER A 52 -1.21 7.07 1.50
N LEU A 53 -2.04 7.81 0.77
CA LEU A 53 -3.45 8.01 1.13
C LEU A 53 -4.27 6.72 1.03
N LEU A 54 -3.94 5.83 0.08
CA LEU A 54 -4.56 4.49 -0.02
C LEU A 54 -4.03 3.55 1.07
N GLU A 55 -2.75 3.66 1.44
CA GLU A 55 -2.14 2.90 2.54
C GLU A 55 -2.65 3.33 3.92
N ASP A 56 -3.13 4.55 4.07
CA ASP A 56 -3.72 5.08 5.31
C ASP A 56 -5.21 4.72 5.46
N ASP A 57 -5.86 4.23 4.41
CA ASP A 57 -7.29 3.92 4.40
C ASP A 57 -7.53 2.42 4.54
N GLU A 58 -8.15 2.01 5.64
CA GLU A 58 -8.47 0.62 6.00
C GLU A 58 -9.33 -0.13 4.96
N LEU A 59 -9.95 0.60 4.03
CA LEU A 59 -10.77 0.01 2.97
C LEU A 59 -9.94 -0.75 1.91
N TYR A 60 -8.62 -0.51 1.85
CA TYR A 60 -7.74 -1.11 0.87
C TYR A 60 -6.84 -2.18 1.46
N ASN A 61 -6.36 -3.08 0.61
CA ASN A 61 -5.33 -4.06 0.97
C ASN A 61 -3.94 -3.44 0.73
N ALA A 62 -3.63 -2.40 1.48
CA ALA A 62 -2.37 -1.68 1.41
C ALA A 62 -2.15 -0.94 2.73
N GLY A 63 -0.92 -0.86 3.25
CA GLY A 63 -0.64 -0.18 4.52
C GLY A 63 -1.55 -0.67 5.64
N THR A 64 -2.25 0.28 6.29
CA THR A 64 -3.29 -0.01 7.29
C THR A 64 -4.45 -0.77 6.65
N GLY A 65 -4.79 -1.94 7.17
CA GLY A 65 -5.82 -2.80 6.59
C GLY A 65 -5.30 -3.82 5.57
N SER A 66 -3.97 -3.97 5.46
CA SER A 66 -3.36 -5.07 4.70
C SER A 66 -3.83 -6.44 5.19
N GLN A 67 -3.97 -7.37 4.26
CA GLN A 67 -4.38 -8.75 4.54
C GLN A 67 -3.34 -9.48 5.38
N ILE A 68 -3.79 -10.21 6.40
CA ILE A 68 -2.96 -11.16 7.14
C ILE A 68 -2.77 -12.40 6.25
N GLN A 69 -1.52 -12.79 6.05
CA GLN A 69 -1.14 -13.97 5.25
C GLN A 69 -1.44 -15.26 6.00
N SER A 70 -1.32 -16.41 5.32
CA SER A 70 -1.69 -17.72 5.87
C SER A 70 -0.90 -18.11 7.13
N ASP A 71 0.27 -17.55 7.32
CA ASP A 71 1.14 -17.75 8.50
C ASP A 71 0.88 -16.74 9.65
N GLY A 72 -0.15 -15.90 9.52
CA GLY A 72 -0.54 -14.93 10.54
C GLY A 72 0.22 -13.61 10.51
N ILE A 73 1.04 -13.39 9.49
CA ILE A 73 1.90 -12.19 9.37
C ILE A 73 1.39 -11.27 8.28
N ILE A 74 1.47 -9.96 8.51
CA ILE A 74 1.24 -8.95 7.48
C ILE A 74 2.58 -8.61 6.83
N ARG A 75 2.66 -8.79 5.51
CA ARG A 75 3.78 -8.35 4.70
C ARG A 75 3.28 -7.49 3.56
N MET A 76 3.94 -6.38 3.37
CA MET A 76 3.57 -5.41 2.35
C MET A 76 4.68 -5.27 1.33
N SER A 77 4.32 -4.81 0.14
CA SER A 77 5.30 -4.50 -0.92
C SER A 77 4.86 -3.23 -1.61
N ALA A 78 5.83 -2.39 -1.94
CA ALA A 78 5.59 -1.16 -2.68
C ALA A 78 6.74 -0.92 -3.66
N ALA A 79 6.43 -0.31 -4.79
CA ALA A 79 7.42 0.11 -5.77
C ALA A 79 7.04 1.48 -6.35
N ILE A 80 8.04 2.24 -6.73
CA ILE A 80 7.88 3.54 -7.37
C ILE A 80 8.90 3.69 -8.49
N MET A 81 8.48 4.34 -9.57
CA MET A 81 9.34 4.64 -10.71
C MET A 81 9.34 6.14 -10.99
N ASN A 82 10.51 6.68 -11.23
CA ASN A 82 10.68 8.02 -11.76
C ASN A 82 10.84 7.92 -13.28
N GLY A 83 9.83 8.38 -14.03
CA GLY A 83 9.81 8.31 -15.50
C GLY A 83 10.83 9.22 -16.18
N GLU A 84 11.24 10.31 -15.52
CA GLU A 84 12.25 11.23 -16.05
C GLU A 84 13.65 10.62 -16.02
N THR A 85 14.01 9.99 -14.90
CA THR A 85 15.32 9.32 -14.74
C THR A 85 15.30 7.85 -15.12
N GLN A 86 14.14 7.28 -15.39
CA GLN A 86 13.90 5.85 -15.65
C GLN A 86 14.43 4.92 -14.53
N LYS A 87 14.52 5.44 -13.31
CA LYS A 87 14.93 4.68 -12.14
C LYS A 87 13.71 4.15 -11.42
N MET A 88 13.82 2.95 -10.88
CA MET A 88 12.80 2.29 -10.06
C MET A 88 13.41 1.88 -8.73
N SER A 89 12.59 1.93 -7.68
CA SER A 89 12.92 1.39 -6.37
C SER A 89 11.73 0.66 -5.77
N GLY A 90 11.97 -0.23 -4.82
CA GLY A 90 10.90 -0.98 -4.21
C GLY A 90 11.32 -1.73 -2.95
N VAL A 91 10.32 -2.03 -2.15
CA VAL A 91 10.44 -2.91 -0.99
C VAL A 91 9.50 -4.10 -1.15
N ILE A 92 9.95 -5.28 -0.76
CA ILE A 92 9.22 -6.54 -0.89
C ILE A 92 9.14 -7.20 0.48
N ASN A 93 7.94 -7.64 0.88
CA ASN A 93 7.73 -8.32 2.17
C ASN A 93 8.19 -7.51 3.38
N ILE A 94 8.08 -6.20 3.34
CA ILE A 94 8.37 -5.34 4.49
C ILE A 94 7.25 -5.44 5.53
N GLN A 95 7.62 -5.38 6.79
CA GLN A 95 6.71 -5.45 7.94
C GLN A 95 6.85 -4.18 8.79
N ASP A 96 5.85 -3.93 9.63
CA ASP A 96 5.89 -2.93 10.70
C ASP A 96 6.32 -1.52 10.26
N VAL A 97 5.81 -1.09 9.12
CA VAL A 97 5.92 0.29 8.63
C VAL A 97 4.54 0.79 8.20
N LYS A 98 4.25 2.06 8.45
CA LYS A 98 2.94 2.63 8.12
C LYS A 98 2.72 2.70 6.61
N ASN A 99 3.68 3.30 5.90
CA ASN A 99 3.58 3.58 4.48
C ASN A 99 4.80 3.01 3.73
N PRO A 100 4.73 1.77 3.25
CA PRO A 100 5.79 1.14 2.45
C PRO A 100 6.23 1.97 1.23
N ILE A 101 5.32 2.72 0.63
CA ILE A 101 5.62 3.56 -0.53
C ILE A 101 6.68 4.64 -0.23
N PHE A 102 6.69 5.19 0.99
CA PHE A 102 7.70 6.18 1.36
C PHE A 102 9.06 5.54 1.61
N VAL A 103 9.10 4.29 2.10
CA VAL A 103 10.36 3.54 2.19
C VAL A 103 10.91 3.26 0.79
N ALA A 104 10.04 2.81 -0.13
CA ALA A 104 10.43 2.63 -1.54
C ALA A 104 10.93 3.94 -2.17
N LYS A 105 10.27 5.07 -1.89
CA LYS A 105 10.68 6.39 -2.37
C LYS A 105 12.03 6.81 -1.82
N GLU A 106 12.30 6.61 -0.54
CA GLU A 106 13.59 6.92 0.10
C GLU A 106 14.72 6.10 -0.54
N LEU A 107 14.46 4.81 -0.78
CA LEU A 107 15.40 3.88 -1.38
C LEU A 107 15.82 4.26 -2.82
N MET A 108 15.09 5.17 -3.49
CA MET A 108 15.48 5.69 -4.81
C MET A 108 16.84 6.38 -4.83
N LYS A 109 17.33 6.83 -3.69
CA LYS A 109 18.62 7.53 -3.54
C LYS A 109 19.80 6.57 -3.50
N GLU A 110 19.54 5.30 -3.23
CA GLU A 110 20.57 4.28 -3.04
C GLU A 110 20.97 3.60 -4.36
N ASP A 111 22.10 2.91 -4.34
CA ASP A 111 22.52 2.08 -5.45
C ASP A 111 21.71 0.77 -5.50
N ASP A 112 21.51 0.13 -4.35
CA ASP A 112 20.64 -1.03 -4.18
C ASP A 112 19.20 -0.58 -3.94
N ARG A 113 18.45 -0.43 -5.02
CA ARG A 113 17.10 0.15 -4.99
C ARG A 113 15.96 -0.83 -4.75
N VAL A 114 16.26 -2.10 -4.52
CA VAL A 114 15.23 -3.10 -4.17
C VAL A 114 15.69 -3.89 -2.95
N LEU A 115 14.95 -3.79 -1.87
CA LEU A 115 15.23 -4.53 -0.64
C LEU A 115 14.03 -5.39 -0.23
N GLY A 116 14.31 -6.52 0.43
CA GLY A 116 13.27 -7.45 0.87
C GLY A 116 13.35 -7.79 2.37
N GLY A 117 12.20 -8.13 2.94
CA GLY A 117 12.06 -8.69 4.28
C GLY A 117 12.76 -7.87 5.37
N SER A 118 13.62 -8.54 6.15
CA SER A 118 14.36 -7.90 7.25
C SER A 118 15.31 -6.82 6.77
N GLY A 119 15.90 -6.94 5.57
CA GLY A 119 16.75 -5.90 5.00
C GLY A 119 15.99 -4.62 4.70
N ALA A 120 14.78 -4.73 4.14
CA ALA A 120 13.91 -3.58 3.93
C ALA A 120 13.46 -2.94 5.25
N LYS A 121 13.18 -3.76 6.26
CA LYS A 121 12.81 -3.29 7.60
C LYS A 121 13.98 -2.57 8.28
N GLN A 122 15.18 -3.12 8.22
CA GLN A 122 16.37 -2.49 8.79
C GLN A 122 16.62 -1.13 8.13
N TYR A 123 16.59 -1.09 6.79
CA TYR A 123 16.73 0.17 6.04
C TYR A 123 15.69 1.23 6.49
N ALA A 124 14.43 0.82 6.62
CA ALA A 124 13.39 1.72 7.09
C ALA A 124 13.71 2.28 8.49
N THR A 125 14.12 1.44 9.42
CA THR A 125 14.51 1.84 10.78
C THR A 125 15.68 2.83 10.77
N ASP A 126 16.74 2.54 10.02
CA ASP A 126 17.94 3.36 9.92
C ASP A 126 17.64 4.74 9.28
N ASN A 127 16.61 4.82 8.44
CA ASN A 127 16.14 6.07 7.83
C ASN A 127 14.98 6.74 8.59
N GLY A 128 14.74 6.35 9.85
CA GLY A 128 13.83 7.04 10.76
C GLY A 128 12.35 6.70 10.60
N PHE A 129 12.00 5.68 9.82
CA PHE A 129 10.64 5.15 9.76
C PHE A 129 10.35 4.41 11.07
N LYS A 130 9.31 4.88 11.76
CA LYS A 130 8.91 4.30 13.05
C LYS A 130 8.17 2.98 12.86
N ASP A 131 8.28 2.11 13.83
CA ASP A 131 7.46 0.91 13.92
C ASP A 131 5.98 1.28 13.99
N PHE A 132 5.19 0.58 13.17
CA PHE A 132 3.76 0.80 13.09
C PHE A 132 3.04 -0.50 12.71
N SER A 133 2.07 -0.91 13.53
CA SER A 133 1.20 -2.04 13.19
C SER A 133 0.13 -1.59 12.21
N THR A 134 0.08 -2.24 11.05
CA THR A 134 -0.95 -2.02 10.03
C THR A 134 -2.15 -2.96 10.17
N GLU A 135 -2.14 -3.81 11.22
CA GLU A 135 -3.24 -4.71 11.52
C GLU A 135 -4.46 -3.94 12.03
N ILE A 136 -5.62 -4.29 11.52
CA ILE A 136 -6.92 -3.79 12.00
C ILE A 136 -7.79 -4.95 12.48
N PRO A 137 -8.72 -4.72 13.42
CA PRO A 137 -9.57 -5.78 13.98
C PRO A 137 -10.35 -6.56 12.93
N GLN A 138 -10.81 -5.89 11.88
CA GLN A 138 -11.54 -6.52 10.78
C GLN A 138 -10.69 -7.57 10.07
N ARG A 139 -9.40 -7.29 9.80
CA ARG A 139 -8.50 -8.24 9.12
C ARG A 139 -8.15 -9.43 10.02
N ARG A 140 -8.01 -9.20 11.33
CA ARG A 140 -7.82 -10.29 12.30
C ARG A 140 -9.01 -11.23 12.31
N LYS A 141 -10.22 -10.70 12.35
CA LYS A 141 -11.46 -11.48 12.28
C LYS A 141 -11.55 -12.31 10.99
N GLU A 142 -11.32 -11.68 9.84
CA GLU A 142 -11.32 -12.35 8.54
C GLU A 142 -10.29 -13.50 8.47
N TYR A 143 -9.11 -13.29 9.04
CA TYR A 143 -8.06 -14.31 9.12
C TYR A 143 -8.50 -15.49 9.99
N GLU A 144 -9.04 -15.25 11.18
CA GLU A 144 -9.54 -16.30 12.09
C GLU A 144 -10.70 -17.10 11.49
N GLU A 145 -11.59 -16.45 10.78
CA GLU A 145 -12.67 -17.11 10.03
C GLU A 145 -12.13 -18.01 8.90
N LYS A 146 -11.12 -17.55 8.16
CA LYS A 146 -10.46 -18.35 7.13
C LYS A 146 -9.76 -19.60 7.71
N LEU A 147 -9.14 -19.48 8.85
CA LEU A 147 -8.52 -20.64 9.53
C LEU A 147 -9.55 -21.70 9.90
N LYS A 148 -10.74 -21.28 10.35
CA LYS A 148 -11.84 -22.20 10.73
C LYS A 148 -12.46 -22.89 9.51
N THR A 149 -12.54 -22.20 8.37
CA THR A 149 -13.21 -22.70 7.16
C THR A 149 -12.28 -23.40 6.17
N GLY A 150 -10.97 -23.41 6.42
CA GLY A 150 -9.97 -23.98 5.52
C GLY A 150 -9.84 -23.25 4.17
N GLY A 151 -10.37 -22.03 4.07
CA GLY A 151 -10.39 -21.23 2.84
C GLY A 151 -8.99 -20.76 2.44
N LYS A 152 -8.60 -21.03 1.19
CA LYS A 152 -7.41 -20.45 0.56
C LYS A 152 -7.83 -19.23 -0.25
N GLY A 153 -7.31 -18.05 0.10
CA GLY A 153 -7.52 -16.83 -0.69
C GLY A 153 -6.18 -16.16 -1.00
N THR A 154 -5.94 -15.89 -2.27
CA THR A 154 -4.79 -15.09 -2.73
C THR A 154 -5.31 -13.75 -3.24
N VAL A 155 -4.74 -12.65 -2.76
CA VAL A 155 -5.03 -11.30 -3.30
C VAL A 155 -3.70 -10.66 -3.68
N GLY A 156 -3.60 -10.23 -4.91
CA GLY A 156 -2.49 -9.41 -5.40
C GLY A 156 -3.03 -8.04 -5.85
N ALA A 157 -2.32 -6.97 -5.56
CA ALA A 157 -2.59 -5.65 -6.09
C ALA A 157 -1.39 -5.16 -6.89
N VAL A 158 -1.65 -4.72 -8.12
CA VAL A 158 -0.69 -3.98 -8.94
C VAL A 158 -1.26 -2.60 -9.17
N ALA A 159 -0.52 -1.57 -8.79
CA ALA A 159 -0.81 -0.19 -9.17
C ALA A 159 0.19 0.26 -10.24
N ILE A 160 -0.33 0.71 -11.36
CA ILE A 160 0.44 1.33 -12.45
C ILE A 160 0.18 2.83 -12.46
#